data_b65da887b3b94a5044a603a90b86e681
#
_entry.id   b65da887b3b94a5044a603a90b86e681
#
_cell.length_a   1.000
_cell.length_b   1.000
_cell.length_c   1.000
_cell.angle_alpha   90.00
_cell.angle_beta   90.00
_cell.angle_gamma   90.00
#
_symmetry.space_group_name_H-M   'P 1'
#
loop_
_entity.id
_entity.type
_entity.pdbx_description
1 polymer ?
#
loop_
_entity_poly.entity_id
_entity_poly.type
_entity_poly.pdbx_seq_one_letter_code
_entity_poly.pdbx_strand_id
1 'polypeptide(L)'
;MQMPSKIVDISMPLDNETVVDPDIMRPKIQYVSQHENAETMAGFFEGMRPVDLPDGEGWAWEIMTLTTHNGTHMDAPWHYHSHDKDGNPMQTIDELPLDWFFRPGVKLDSREMPDGYVIQPNDVEAELKRIDYVL
;
A
#
# COMPACT_ATOMS: atom_id res chain seq x y z
N MET A 1 -14.05 12.87 -16.80
CA MET A 1 -12.81 13.11 -16.04
C MET A 1 -11.69 13.24 -17.06
N GLN A 2 -10.90 14.31 -17.00
CA GLN A 2 -9.74 14.45 -17.90
C GLN A 2 -8.59 13.64 -17.33
N MET A 3 -7.97 12.77 -18.12
CA MET A 3 -6.80 12.01 -17.70
C MET A 3 -5.64 12.94 -17.37
N PRO A 4 -4.86 12.67 -16.32
CA PRO A 4 -3.71 13.49 -15.98
C PRO A 4 -2.66 13.41 -17.10
N SER A 5 -1.98 14.51 -17.36
CA SER A 5 -0.90 14.60 -18.36
C SER A 5 0.39 13.89 -17.91
N LYS A 6 0.51 13.63 -16.62
CA LYS A 6 1.67 12.95 -16.00
C LYS A 6 1.21 12.13 -14.80
N ILE A 7 1.69 10.92 -14.72
CA ILE A 7 1.55 10.06 -13.54
C ILE A 7 2.92 10.00 -12.86
N VAL A 8 2.94 10.22 -11.54
CA VAL A 8 4.16 10.15 -10.73
C VAL A 8 3.93 9.14 -9.62
N ASP A 9 4.76 8.11 -9.57
CA ASP A 9 4.78 7.18 -8.46
C ASP A 9 5.48 7.82 -7.26
N ILE A 10 4.76 7.90 -6.15
CA ILE A 10 5.26 8.41 -4.86
C ILE A 10 5.26 7.31 -3.81
N SER A 11 5.05 6.05 -4.22
CA SER A 11 5.05 4.91 -3.33
C SER A 11 6.47 4.59 -2.84
N MET A 12 6.55 4.08 -1.64
CA MET A 12 7.78 3.45 -1.14
C MET A 12 7.94 2.06 -1.75
N PRO A 13 9.17 1.63 -2.04
CA PRO A 13 9.41 0.23 -2.37
C PRO A 13 9.05 -0.65 -1.17
N LEU A 14 8.45 -1.79 -1.45
CA LEU A 14 8.19 -2.83 -0.47
C LEU A 14 9.25 -3.93 -0.65
N ASP A 15 10.25 -3.95 0.23
CA ASP A 15 11.38 -4.87 0.19
C ASP A 15 11.86 -5.21 1.62
N ASN A 16 12.85 -6.09 1.73
CA ASN A 16 13.41 -6.50 3.02
C ASN A 16 14.38 -5.48 3.62
N GLU A 17 14.87 -4.52 2.85
CA GLU A 17 15.96 -3.61 3.24
C GLU A 17 15.44 -2.25 3.70
N THR A 18 14.32 -1.80 3.16
CA THR A 18 13.73 -0.50 3.48
C THR A 18 13.12 -0.51 4.87
N VAL A 19 13.75 0.23 5.78
CA VAL A 19 13.35 0.28 7.19
C VAL A 19 12.50 1.53 7.42
N VAL A 20 11.19 1.35 7.41
CA VAL A 20 10.20 2.41 7.69
C VAL A 20 9.24 2.02 8.80
N ASP A 21 9.03 0.73 8.99
CA ASP A 21 8.13 0.19 10.00
C ASP A 21 8.90 -0.32 11.22
N PRO A 22 8.27 -0.39 12.40
CA PRO A 22 8.85 -1.07 13.55
C PRO A 22 9.22 -2.52 13.23
N ASP A 23 10.26 -3.05 13.87
CA ASP A 23 10.80 -4.39 13.58
C ASP A 23 9.76 -5.50 13.56
N ILE A 24 8.74 -5.42 14.45
CA ILE A 24 7.67 -6.41 14.52
C ILE A 24 6.74 -6.38 13.29
N MET A 25 6.71 -5.27 12.58
CA MET A 25 5.84 -5.05 11.43
C MET A 25 6.60 -5.14 10.09
N ARG A 26 7.94 -5.31 10.14
CA ARG A 26 8.74 -5.37 8.91
C ARG A 26 8.25 -6.46 7.97
N PRO A 27 8.10 -6.16 6.67
CA PRO A 27 7.80 -7.18 5.68
C PRO A 27 8.93 -8.23 5.64
N LYS A 28 8.55 -9.47 5.34
CA LYS A 28 9.49 -10.55 5.05
C LYS A 28 9.14 -11.09 3.68
N ILE A 29 10.02 -10.92 2.73
CA ILE A 29 9.82 -11.30 1.34
C ILE A 29 10.85 -12.35 0.99
N GLN A 30 10.38 -13.53 0.60
CA GLN A 30 11.19 -14.58 0.01
C GLN A 30 11.03 -14.47 -1.51
N TYR A 31 12.12 -14.13 -2.19
CA TYR A 31 12.18 -14.11 -3.65
C TYR A 31 12.48 -15.52 -4.15
N VAL A 32 11.76 -15.98 -5.15
CA VAL A 32 11.97 -17.24 -5.85
C VAL A 32 12.20 -16.93 -7.32
N SER A 33 13.41 -17.16 -7.78
CA SER A 33 13.81 -16.89 -9.17
C SER A 33 13.18 -17.88 -10.14
N GLN A 34 13.26 -17.57 -11.44
CA GLN A 34 12.81 -18.43 -12.52
C GLN A 34 13.47 -19.81 -12.47
N HIS A 35 14.79 -19.85 -12.20
CA HIS A 35 15.53 -21.12 -12.12
C HIS A 35 15.10 -21.95 -10.91
N GLU A 36 14.93 -21.33 -9.76
CA GLU A 36 14.49 -22.01 -8.53
C GLU A 36 13.07 -22.57 -8.67
N ASN A 37 12.21 -21.90 -9.43
CA ASN A 37 10.81 -22.31 -9.60
C ASN A 37 10.58 -23.29 -10.77
N ALA A 38 11.58 -23.62 -11.56
CA ALA A 38 11.45 -24.46 -12.75
C ALA A 38 10.84 -25.83 -12.42
N GLU A 39 11.28 -26.48 -11.34
CA GLU A 39 10.73 -27.77 -10.87
C GLU A 39 9.25 -27.65 -10.46
N THR A 40 8.91 -26.59 -9.74
CA THR A 40 7.52 -26.34 -9.30
C THR A 40 6.62 -26.12 -10.51
N MET A 41 7.04 -25.29 -11.46
CA MET A 41 6.27 -25.04 -12.68
C MET A 41 6.09 -26.29 -13.52
N ALA A 42 7.15 -27.07 -13.76
CA ALA A 42 7.09 -28.32 -14.49
C ALA A 42 6.12 -29.30 -13.81
N GLY A 43 6.11 -29.33 -12.48
CA GLY A 43 5.24 -30.20 -11.69
C GLY A 43 3.73 -29.93 -11.84
N PHE A 44 3.30 -28.81 -12.39
CA PHE A 44 1.88 -28.58 -12.73
C PHE A 44 1.42 -29.34 -13.97
N PHE A 45 2.35 -29.89 -14.76
CA PHE A 45 2.04 -30.56 -16.02
C PHE A 45 2.58 -32.00 -15.98
N GLU A 46 1.70 -32.98 -16.19
CA GLU A 46 2.06 -34.39 -16.13
C GLU A 46 3.15 -34.73 -17.17
N GLY A 47 4.27 -35.27 -16.71
CA GLY A 47 5.41 -35.68 -17.53
C GLY A 47 6.34 -34.55 -17.98
N MET A 48 6.07 -33.31 -17.65
CA MET A 48 6.95 -32.19 -17.97
C MET A 48 8.14 -32.15 -16.99
N ARG A 49 9.30 -31.77 -17.50
CA ARG A 49 10.53 -31.57 -16.73
C ARG A 49 11.03 -30.16 -16.94
N PRO A 50 11.82 -29.57 -16.04
CA PRO A 50 12.39 -28.23 -16.22
C PRO A 50 13.07 -28.02 -17.58
N VAL A 51 13.74 -29.03 -18.11
CA VAL A 51 14.40 -28.97 -19.43
C VAL A 51 13.43 -28.81 -20.62
N ASP A 52 12.16 -29.09 -20.41
CA ASP A 52 11.10 -28.96 -21.42
C ASP A 52 10.48 -27.52 -21.39
N LEU A 53 10.85 -26.70 -20.37
CA LEU A 53 10.47 -25.31 -20.29
C LEU A 53 11.39 -24.42 -21.15
N PRO A 54 10.92 -23.27 -21.66
CA PRO A 54 11.77 -22.32 -22.36
C PRO A 54 12.98 -21.94 -21.51
N ASP A 55 14.18 -22.15 -22.02
CA ASP A 55 15.48 -21.95 -21.35
C ASP A 55 15.62 -22.67 -20.00
N GLY A 56 14.76 -23.64 -19.70
CA GLY A 56 14.71 -24.34 -18.41
C GLY A 56 14.20 -23.48 -17.26
N GLU A 57 13.47 -22.40 -17.55
CA GLU A 57 13.02 -21.42 -16.58
C GLU A 57 11.52 -21.56 -16.27
N GLY A 58 11.17 -21.47 -14.98
CA GLY A 58 9.81 -21.30 -14.51
C GLY A 58 9.43 -19.81 -14.33
N TRP A 59 8.39 -19.54 -13.56
CA TRP A 59 8.00 -18.18 -13.21
C TRP A 59 8.75 -17.70 -11.95
N ALA A 60 9.20 -16.47 -11.94
CA ALA A 60 9.61 -15.83 -10.69
C ALA A 60 8.37 -15.42 -9.89
N TRP A 61 8.44 -15.54 -8.58
CA TRP A 61 7.40 -15.10 -7.66
C TRP A 61 7.98 -14.71 -6.30
N GLU A 62 7.16 -14.12 -5.45
CA GLU A 62 7.52 -13.78 -4.09
C GLU A 62 6.53 -14.40 -3.10
N ILE A 63 7.04 -14.85 -1.95
CA ILE A 63 6.22 -15.22 -0.80
C ILE A 63 6.39 -14.11 0.23
N MET A 64 5.29 -13.42 0.56
CA MET A 64 5.32 -12.24 1.41
C MET A 64 4.58 -12.50 2.72
N THR A 65 5.23 -12.10 3.83
CA THR A 65 4.56 -11.92 5.13
C THR A 65 4.64 -10.45 5.47
N LEU A 66 3.50 -9.79 5.54
CA LEU A 66 3.42 -8.36 5.80
C LEU A 66 2.11 -8.02 6.55
N THR A 67 2.06 -6.85 7.14
CA THR A 67 0.82 -6.25 7.64
C THR A 67 0.20 -5.39 6.54
N THR A 68 -1.10 -5.11 6.62
CA THR A 68 -1.77 -4.19 5.69
C THR A 68 -1.31 -2.75 5.83
N HIS A 69 -0.49 -2.45 6.86
CA HIS A 69 0.06 -1.12 7.15
C HIS A 69 1.53 -0.98 6.75
N ASN A 70 2.05 -1.88 5.91
CA ASN A 70 3.41 -1.75 5.39
C ASN A 70 3.48 -0.80 4.19
N GLY A 71 4.56 -0.01 4.12
CA GLY A 71 4.84 0.87 3.01
C GLY A 71 3.79 1.97 2.79
N THR A 72 3.59 2.37 1.54
CA THR A 72 2.60 3.39 1.18
C THR A 72 1.22 2.76 1.02
N HIS A 73 0.30 3.10 1.90
CA HIS A 73 -1.04 2.52 1.96
C HIS A 73 -2.09 3.55 2.37
N MET A 74 -3.34 3.17 2.35
CA MET A 74 -4.47 3.94 2.86
C MET A 74 -5.18 3.14 3.96
N ASP A 75 -5.43 3.81 5.08
CA ASP A 75 -6.19 3.24 6.18
C ASP A 75 -7.69 3.41 5.96
N ALA A 76 -8.45 2.37 6.30
CA ALA A 76 -9.89 2.46 6.40
C ALA A 76 -10.33 3.06 7.74
N PRO A 77 -11.55 3.62 7.85
CA PRO A 77 -12.11 4.07 9.13
C PRO A 77 -12.06 3.01 10.23
N TRP A 78 -12.26 1.75 9.88
CA TRP A 78 -12.21 0.62 10.81
C TRP A 78 -10.83 0.42 11.48
N HIS A 79 -9.75 0.90 10.85
CA HIS A 79 -8.43 0.88 11.47
C HIS A 79 -8.38 1.69 12.77
N TYR A 80 -9.10 2.81 12.81
CA TYR A 80 -9.06 3.75 13.94
C TYR A 80 -10.06 3.41 15.04
N HIS A 81 -11.25 2.89 14.67
CA HIS A 81 -12.30 2.56 15.63
C HIS A 81 -13.27 1.52 15.07
N SER A 82 -13.88 0.72 15.95
CA SER A 82 -14.84 -0.32 15.56
C SER A 82 -16.21 0.24 15.18
N HIS A 83 -16.60 1.39 15.75
CA HIS A 83 -17.94 1.99 15.56
C HIS A 83 -17.82 3.52 15.46
N ASP A 84 -18.79 4.13 14.76
CA ASP A 84 -18.96 5.58 14.75
C ASP A 84 -19.64 6.08 16.04
N LYS A 85 -19.85 7.41 16.14
CA LYS A 85 -20.51 8.06 17.29
C LYS A 85 -21.97 7.61 17.52
N ASP A 86 -22.61 7.05 16.51
CA ASP A 86 -23.99 6.58 16.55
C ASP A 86 -24.10 5.06 16.77
N GLY A 87 -22.95 4.38 16.94
CA GLY A 87 -22.84 2.95 17.20
C GLY A 87 -22.88 2.07 15.96
N ASN A 88 -22.80 2.64 14.75
CA ASN A 88 -22.73 1.86 13.52
C ASN A 88 -21.30 1.35 13.30
N PRO A 89 -21.11 0.13 12.74
CA PRO A 89 -19.78 -0.37 12.41
C PRO A 89 -19.04 0.58 11.46
N MET A 90 -17.74 0.79 11.71
CA MET A 90 -16.88 1.52 10.79
C MET A 90 -16.60 0.70 9.55
N GLN A 91 -16.48 1.37 8.40
CA GLN A 91 -16.22 0.74 7.11
C GLN A 91 -14.82 0.14 7.03
N THR A 92 -14.72 -1.07 6.49
CA THR A 92 -13.46 -1.69 6.09
C THR A 92 -13.00 -1.17 4.72
N ILE A 93 -11.78 -1.49 4.32
CA ILE A 93 -11.18 -0.94 3.09
C ILE A 93 -11.93 -1.37 1.82
N ASP A 94 -12.49 -2.55 1.80
CA ASP A 94 -13.26 -3.12 0.69
C ASP A 94 -14.68 -2.55 0.58
N GLU A 95 -15.16 -1.88 1.62
CA GLU A 95 -16.46 -1.20 1.64
C GLU A 95 -16.36 0.27 1.19
N LEU A 96 -15.14 0.81 1.05
CA LEU A 96 -14.96 2.20 0.65
C LEU A 96 -15.27 2.40 -0.85
N PRO A 97 -15.86 3.54 -1.23
CA PRO A 97 -16.11 3.85 -2.64
C PRO A 97 -14.80 3.89 -3.43
N LEU A 98 -14.75 3.17 -4.56
CA LEU A 98 -13.54 3.08 -5.39
C LEU A 98 -13.02 4.44 -5.88
N ASP A 99 -13.89 5.42 -6.05
CA ASP A 99 -13.51 6.76 -6.49
C ASP A 99 -12.70 7.54 -5.43
N TRP A 100 -12.70 7.10 -4.16
CA TRP A 100 -11.83 7.67 -3.13
C TRP A 100 -10.34 7.38 -3.38
N PHE A 101 -10.05 6.28 -4.07
CA PHE A 101 -8.67 5.88 -4.39
C PHE A 101 -8.11 6.59 -5.62
N PHE A 102 -8.92 7.40 -6.31
CA PHE A 102 -8.50 8.14 -7.50
C PHE A 102 -9.17 9.52 -7.56
N ARG A 103 -8.74 10.40 -6.66
CA ARG A 103 -9.25 11.78 -6.54
C ARG A 103 -8.11 12.81 -6.49
N PRO A 104 -8.42 14.08 -6.77
CA PRO A 104 -7.51 15.16 -6.41
C PRO A 104 -7.17 15.10 -4.92
N GLY A 105 -5.89 15.17 -4.60
CA GLY A 105 -5.40 15.19 -3.23
C GLY A 105 -4.82 16.54 -2.86
N VAL A 106 -4.73 16.81 -1.56
CA VAL A 106 -4.05 17.98 -1.02
C VAL A 106 -2.93 17.54 -0.08
N LYS A 107 -1.83 18.28 -0.11
CA LYS A 107 -0.75 18.12 0.85
C LYS A 107 -0.87 19.23 1.90
N LEU A 108 -1.14 18.84 3.13
CA LEU A 108 -1.10 19.76 4.27
C LEU A 108 0.35 19.96 4.71
N ASP A 109 0.74 21.20 5.02
CA ASP A 109 2.09 21.50 5.45
C ASP A 109 2.13 21.67 6.97
N SER A 110 2.71 20.69 7.66
CA SER A 110 2.88 20.67 9.12
C SER A 110 4.35 20.76 9.56
N ARG A 111 5.27 21.14 8.66
CA ARG A 111 6.72 21.14 8.95
C ARG A 111 7.16 22.11 10.05
N GLU A 112 6.38 23.16 10.29
CA GLU A 112 6.64 24.15 11.35
C GLU A 112 6.06 23.73 12.71
N MET A 113 5.34 22.62 12.78
CA MET A 113 4.80 22.10 14.03
C MET A 113 5.90 21.41 14.84
N PRO A 114 5.95 21.61 16.17
CA PRO A 114 6.94 20.92 16.99
C PRO A 114 6.69 19.43 17.08
N ASP A 115 7.77 18.65 17.33
CA ASP A 115 7.67 17.20 17.52
C ASP A 115 6.67 16.86 18.62
N GLY A 116 5.81 15.89 18.36
CA GLY A 116 4.75 15.46 19.28
C GLY A 116 3.51 16.36 19.31
N TYR A 117 3.45 17.38 18.45
CA TYR A 117 2.24 18.18 18.30
C TYR A 117 1.08 17.35 17.73
N VAL A 118 -0.06 17.39 18.41
CA VAL A 118 -1.28 16.73 17.93
C VAL A 118 -2.06 17.71 17.05
N ILE A 119 -2.06 17.48 15.74
CA ILE A 119 -2.77 18.32 14.76
C ILE A 119 -4.25 18.41 15.14
N GLN A 120 -4.75 19.62 15.23
CA GLN A 120 -6.14 19.91 15.57
C GLN A 120 -6.98 20.17 14.31
N PRO A 121 -8.30 20.01 14.36
CA PRO A 121 -9.17 20.33 13.21
C PRO A 121 -8.96 21.73 12.64
N ASN A 122 -8.72 22.73 13.51
CA ASN A 122 -8.47 24.10 13.08
C ASN A 122 -7.18 24.27 12.28
N ASP A 123 -6.16 23.45 12.54
CA ASP A 123 -4.91 23.48 11.77
C ASP A 123 -5.16 23.00 10.34
N VAL A 124 -5.94 21.90 10.21
CA VAL A 124 -6.36 21.38 8.90
C VAL A 124 -7.20 22.38 8.14
N GLU A 125 -8.18 23.02 8.80
CA GLU A 125 -9.03 24.05 8.18
C GLU A 125 -8.21 25.25 7.71
N ALA A 126 -7.23 25.69 8.50
CA ALA A 126 -6.37 26.80 8.14
C ALA A 126 -5.55 26.49 6.87
N GLU A 127 -4.97 25.28 6.79
CA GLU A 127 -4.23 24.84 5.60
C GLU A 127 -5.12 24.70 4.37
N LEU A 128 -6.32 24.11 4.52
CA LEU A 128 -7.27 24.00 3.41
C LEU A 128 -7.66 25.39 2.87
N LYS A 129 -7.90 26.35 3.73
CA LYS A 129 -8.16 27.74 3.33
C LYS A 129 -6.95 28.39 2.63
N ARG A 130 -5.73 28.11 3.13
CA ARG A 130 -4.50 28.64 2.53
C ARG A 130 -4.30 28.19 1.07
N ILE A 131 -4.68 26.96 0.73
CA ILE A 131 -4.57 26.38 -0.61
C ILE A 131 -5.83 26.57 -1.46
N ASP A 132 -6.79 27.37 -0.98
CA ASP A 132 -8.07 27.62 -1.66
C ASP A 132 -8.86 26.34 -2.02
N TYR A 133 -8.78 25.35 -1.13
CA TYR A 133 -9.52 24.11 -1.29
C TYR A 133 -10.95 24.27 -0.76
N VAL A 134 -11.92 23.99 -1.62
CA VAL A 134 -13.34 24.00 -1.27
C VAL A 134 -13.76 22.56 -0.94
N LEU A 135 -14.23 22.35 0.29
CA LEU A 135 -14.81 21.07 0.75
C LEU A 135 -16.20 20.83 0.14
#